data_c08cea8a945c0d5195f2c08428c8c06f
#
_entry.id   c08cea8a945c0d5195f2c08428c8c06f
#
_cell.length_a   1.000
_cell.length_b   1.000
_cell.length_c   1.000
_cell.angle_alpha   90.00
_cell.angle_beta   90.00
_cell.angle_gamma   90.00
#
_symmetry.space_group_name_H-M   'P 1'
#
loop_
_entity.id
_entity.type
_entity.pdbx_description
1 polymer ?
#
loop_
_entity_poly.entity_id
_entity_poly.type
_entity_poly.pdbx_seq_one_letter_code
_entity_poly.pdbx_strand_id
1 'polypeptide(L)'
;MSGTEIRLAQLFNPDSGRSFITAFDHGQSLPMPASSGNPMDLLAKIIEGGPEGVLVNPGILRQGSVLFARRGGPVPVLRADWCFLDETDKQELGERYRVLTSPSEALALGAGAICMYLILNPTDGQMFADNVSAVATAAHEARRVGMPLIVEGTLWGLRNTDRKDPELLAKVNRIAVEMGADAIKTEFTDAETMPRIIETCGDVPVLTLGGAKGDAAAVEAAAQGAIAAGAKGLIFGRNVWNTDDPVAATRTLSAITHGSVGNGDQ
;
A
#
# COMPACT_ATOMS: atom_id res chain seq x y z
N MET A 1 7.43 3.07 -24.13
CA MET A 1 7.22 3.48 -22.74
C MET A 1 5.97 4.32 -22.63
N SER A 2 5.04 3.90 -21.81
CA SER A 2 3.79 4.63 -21.54
C SER A 2 3.97 5.59 -20.36
N GLY A 3 3.02 6.51 -20.15
CA GLY A 3 3.02 7.36 -18.95
C GLY A 3 2.94 6.54 -17.66
N THR A 4 2.28 5.38 -17.69
CA THR A 4 2.21 4.43 -16.57
C THR A 4 3.60 3.90 -16.19
N GLU A 5 4.39 3.45 -17.19
CA GLU A 5 5.75 2.93 -16.93
C GLU A 5 6.69 4.00 -16.36
N ILE A 6 6.60 5.24 -16.85
CA ILE A 6 7.41 6.36 -16.34
C ILE A 6 7.05 6.64 -14.87
N ARG A 7 5.76 6.72 -14.53
CA ARG A 7 5.33 7.00 -13.16
C ARG A 7 5.59 5.82 -12.23
N LEU A 8 5.39 4.59 -12.70
CA LEU A 8 5.69 3.40 -11.91
C LEU A 8 7.19 3.36 -11.56
N ALA A 9 8.06 3.65 -12.52
CA ALA A 9 9.51 3.71 -12.29
C ALA A 9 9.92 4.77 -11.24
N GLN A 10 9.14 5.85 -11.08
CA GLN A 10 9.40 6.84 -10.04
C GLN A 10 9.13 6.35 -8.61
N LEU A 11 8.34 5.28 -8.46
CA LEU A 11 8.08 4.62 -7.17
C LEU A 11 9.18 3.65 -6.76
N PHE A 12 10.09 3.29 -7.65
CA PHE A 12 11.14 2.32 -7.36
C PHE A 12 12.51 2.98 -7.40
N ASN A 13 13.32 2.70 -6.40
CA ASN A 13 14.71 3.16 -6.35
C ASN A 13 15.51 2.50 -7.50
N PRO A 14 16.20 3.27 -8.35
CA PRO A 14 16.86 2.73 -9.53
C PRO A 14 18.03 1.79 -9.22
N ASP A 15 18.68 1.96 -8.05
CA ASP A 15 19.83 1.16 -7.68
C ASP A 15 19.44 -0.21 -7.12
N SER A 16 18.37 -0.26 -6.28
CA SER A 16 17.89 -1.50 -5.68
C SER A 16 16.77 -2.19 -6.47
N GLY A 17 16.07 -1.45 -7.34
CA GLY A 17 14.84 -1.90 -8.00
C GLY A 17 13.67 -2.15 -7.03
N ARG A 18 13.72 -1.58 -5.81
CA ARG A 18 12.74 -1.77 -4.75
C ARG A 18 12.10 -0.46 -4.33
N SER A 19 10.99 -0.54 -3.58
CA SER A 19 10.23 0.62 -3.14
C SER A 19 9.83 0.52 -1.67
N PHE A 20 10.04 1.59 -0.90
CA PHE A 20 9.45 1.76 0.42
C PHE A 20 8.39 2.86 0.38
N ILE A 21 7.14 2.51 0.65
CA ILE A 21 6.02 3.43 0.66
C ILE A 21 5.46 3.50 2.09
N THR A 22 5.25 4.69 2.61
CA THR A 22 4.56 4.83 3.90
C THR A 22 3.06 5.01 3.67
N ALA A 23 2.24 4.09 4.25
CA ALA A 23 0.79 4.19 4.21
C ALA A 23 0.27 5.12 5.31
N PHE A 24 -0.28 6.27 4.91
CA PHE A 24 -0.86 7.29 5.77
C PHE A 24 -2.33 7.59 5.39
N ASP A 25 -3.06 6.54 5.04
CA ASP A 25 -4.45 6.59 4.58
C ASP A 25 -5.46 6.06 5.61
N HIS A 26 -5.02 5.60 6.78
CA HIS A 26 -5.82 4.89 7.77
C HIS A 26 -6.94 5.74 8.38
N GLY A 27 -6.75 7.06 8.49
CA GLY A 27 -7.70 7.95 9.17
C GLY A 27 -9.08 8.07 8.50
N GLN A 28 -9.25 7.54 7.29
CA GLN A 28 -10.59 7.46 6.66
C GLN A 28 -11.41 6.25 7.13
N SER A 29 -10.80 5.24 7.74
CA SER A 29 -11.45 3.96 8.04
C SER A 29 -11.11 3.39 9.42
N LEU A 30 -10.21 4.02 10.17
CA LEU A 30 -9.80 3.60 11.51
C LEU A 30 -9.66 4.81 12.43
N PRO A 31 -9.94 4.64 13.73
CA PRO A 31 -9.64 5.66 14.73
C PRO A 31 -8.13 5.95 14.75
N MET A 32 -7.77 7.24 14.71
CA MET A 32 -6.38 7.66 14.87
C MET A 32 -6.08 7.87 16.36
N PRO A 33 -4.96 7.36 16.90
CA PRO A 33 -4.58 7.61 18.28
C PRO A 33 -4.42 9.11 18.56
N ALA A 34 -4.78 9.56 19.76
CA ALA A 34 -4.60 10.97 20.14
C ALA A 34 -3.13 11.43 20.04
N SER A 35 -2.18 10.50 20.24
CA SER A 35 -0.74 10.74 20.05
C SER A 35 -0.33 11.07 18.61
N SER A 36 -1.19 10.81 17.62
CA SER A 36 -0.90 11.13 16.21
C SER A 36 -0.85 12.64 15.94
N GLY A 37 -1.46 13.46 16.79
CA GLY A 37 -1.39 14.93 16.70
C GLY A 37 -1.95 15.50 15.40
N ASN A 38 -1.34 16.56 14.93
CA ASN A 38 -1.71 17.19 13.66
C ASN A 38 -1.26 16.31 12.47
N PRO A 39 -2.17 15.95 11.54
CA PRO A 39 -1.82 15.08 10.42
C PRO A 39 -0.78 15.70 9.47
N MET A 40 -0.70 17.00 9.34
CA MET A 40 0.30 17.66 8.48
C MET A 40 1.70 17.60 9.10
N ASP A 41 1.83 17.76 10.41
CA ASP A 41 3.11 17.61 11.12
C ASP A 41 3.62 16.16 11.03
N LEU A 42 2.71 15.21 11.16
CA LEU A 42 3.02 13.78 11.02
C LEU A 42 3.43 13.42 9.59
N LEU A 43 2.70 13.93 8.60
CA LEU A 43 3.05 13.78 7.19
C LEU A 43 4.44 14.36 6.87
N ALA A 44 4.77 15.53 7.43
CA ALA A 44 6.07 16.14 7.24
C ALA A 44 7.21 15.26 7.79
N LYS A 45 7.03 14.66 8.97
CA LYS A 45 8.00 13.70 9.56
C LYS A 45 8.16 12.44 8.70
N ILE A 46 7.05 11.88 8.19
CA ILE A 46 7.08 10.73 7.28
C ILE A 46 7.93 11.07 6.04
N ILE A 47 7.66 12.21 5.43
CA ILE A 47 8.37 12.69 4.22
C ILE A 47 9.85 12.99 4.50
N GLU A 48 10.18 13.52 5.70
CA GLU A 48 11.57 13.73 6.15
C GLU A 48 12.34 12.42 6.24
N GLY A 49 11.67 11.32 6.57
CA GLY A 49 12.26 9.98 6.60
C GLY A 49 12.74 9.47 5.23
N GLY A 50 12.24 10.03 4.13
CA GLY A 50 12.70 9.76 2.76
C GLY A 50 12.14 8.49 2.11
N PRO A 51 10.84 8.16 2.22
CA PRO A 51 10.26 7.05 1.48
C PRO A 51 10.17 7.38 -0.02
N GLU A 52 10.12 6.39 -0.91
CA GLU A 52 9.86 6.59 -2.34
C GLU A 52 8.44 7.09 -2.60
N GLY A 53 7.49 6.67 -1.77
CA GLY A 53 6.10 7.12 -1.88
C GLY A 53 5.40 7.27 -0.55
N VAL A 54 4.31 8.04 -0.54
CA VAL A 54 3.40 8.11 0.59
C VAL A 54 1.97 7.88 0.11
N LEU A 55 1.32 6.83 0.63
CA LEU A 55 -0.08 6.52 0.35
C LEU A 55 -0.96 7.36 1.24
N VAL A 56 -1.75 8.25 0.65
CA VAL A 56 -2.57 9.25 1.33
C VAL A 56 -3.99 9.31 0.78
N ASN A 57 -4.90 9.88 1.57
CA ASN A 57 -6.26 10.19 1.14
C ASN A 57 -6.33 11.53 0.39
N PRO A 58 -7.37 11.78 -0.44
CA PRO A 58 -7.51 13.01 -1.22
C PRO A 58 -7.42 14.29 -0.38
N GLY A 59 -8.04 14.31 0.80
CA GLY A 59 -8.00 15.44 1.72
C GLY A 59 -6.60 15.74 2.26
N ILE A 60 -5.85 14.69 2.60
CA ILE A 60 -4.46 14.80 3.09
C ILE A 60 -3.54 15.26 1.96
N LEU A 61 -3.67 14.71 0.76
CA LEU A 61 -2.87 15.13 -0.40
C LEU A 61 -3.07 16.61 -0.71
N ARG A 62 -4.34 17.06 -0.72
CA ARG A 62 -4.66 18.47 -1.01
C ARG A 62 -4.07 19.43 0.04
N GLN A 63 -4.20 19.11 1.34
CA GLN A 63 -3.68 19.93 2.43
C GLN A 63 -2.15 19.92 2.47
N GLY A 64 -1.55 18.75 2.24
CA GLY A 64 -0.10 18.52 2.29
C GLY A 64 0.62 18.70 0.95
N SER A 65 -0.01 19.25 -0.08
CA SER A 65 0.55 19.33 -1.44
C SER A 65 1.92 20.01 -1.49
N VAL A 66 2.14 21.02 -0.69
CA VAL A 66 3.43 21.73 -0.58
C VAL A 66 4.56 20.81 -0.08
N LEU A 67 4.25 19.82 0.74
CA LEU A 67 5.25 18.86 1.26
C LEU A 67 5.74 17.90 0.17
N PHE A 68 4.91 17.63 -0.82
CA PHE A 68 5.27 16.82 -1.98
C PHE A 68 5.91 17.64 -3.11
N ALA A 69 5.65 18.95 -3.17
CA ALA A 69 6.05 19.86 -4.25
C ALA A 69 7.55 20.23 -4.15
N ARG A 70 8.43 19.22 -4.08
CA ARG A 70 9.89 19.40 -4.05
C ARG A 70 10.58 18.42 -4.98
N ARG A 71 11.72 18.83 -5.53
CA ARG A 71 12.56 17.95 -6.35
C ARG A 71 13.10 16.80 -5.49
N GLY A 72 12.94 15.56 -5.94
CA GLY A 72 13.34 14.36 -5.18
C GLY A 72 12.44 14.07 -3.97
N GLY A 73 11.26 14.68 -3.89
CA GLY A 73 10.24 14.32 -2.90
C GLY A 73 9.58 12.99 -3.21
N PRO A 74 8.90 12.37 -2.23
CA PRO A 74 8.21 11.10 -2.43
C PRO A 74 7.05 11.26 -3.42
N VAL A 75 6.74 10.17 -4.12
CA VAL A 75 5.57 10.11 -5.01
C VAL A 75 4.30 10.05 -4.15
N PRO A 76 3.32 10.97 -4.33
CA PRO A 76 2.02 10.80 -3.70
C PRO A 76 1.26 9.65 -4.36
N VAL A 77 0.94 8.62 -3.58
CA VAL A 77 0.06 7.52 -3.97
C VAL A 77 -1.32 7.82 -3.38
N LEU A 78 -2.36 7.85 -4.20
CA LEU A 78 -3.69 8.21 -3.72
C LEU A 78 -4.53 6.96 -3.43
N ARG A 79 -5.08 6.84 -2.20
CA ARG A 79 -6.15 5.90 -1.90
C ARG A 79 -7.42 6.35 -2.64
N ALA A 80 -7.82 5.60 -3.65
CA ALA A 80 -8.94 5.98 -4.53
C ALA A 80 -10.29 5.44 -4.06
N ASP A 81 -10.29 4.58 -3.05
CA ASP A 81 -11.49 3.90 -2.55
C ASP A 81 -11.56 3.89 -1.01
N TRP A 82 -12.68 3.39 -0.51
CA TRP A 82 -12.98 3.28 0.90
C TRP A 82 -13.71 1.97 1.21
N CYS A 83 -13.39 1.38 2.35
CA CYS A 83 -14.15 0.30 2.97
C CYS A 83 -14.09 0.42 4.49
N PHE A 84 -15.00 -0.26 5.19
CA PHE A 84 -14.81 -0.47 6.61
C PHE A 84 -13.59 -1.38 6.86
N LEU A 85 -12.66 -0.91 7.67
CA LEU A 85 -11.51 -1.71 8.13
C LEU A 85 -11.74 -2.26 9.55
N ASP A 86 -12.49 -1.52 10.37
CA ASP A 86 -12.86 -1.96 11.72
C ASP A 86 -13.85 -3.12 11.66
N GLU A 87 -13.60 -4.17 12.45
CA GLU A 87 -14.44 -5.37 12.43
C GLU A 87 -15.79 -5.16 13.10
N THR A 88 -15.84 -4.31 14.12
CA THR A 88 -17.09 -3.96 14.79
C THR A 88 -18.02 -3.25 13.82
N ASP A 89 -17.49 -2.24 13.09
CA ASP A 89 -18.26 -1.55 12.06
C ASP A 89 -18.77 -2.51 10.96
N LYS A 90 -17.93 -3.45 10.54
CA LYS A 90 -18.34 -4.46 9.55
C LYS A 90 -19.45 -5.38 10.05
N GLN A 91 -19.39 -5.78 11.33
CA GLN A 91 -20.39 -6.65 11.93
C GLN A 91 -21.70 -5.91 12.16
N GLU A 92 -21.66 -4.67 12.62
CA GLU A 92 -22.85 -3.89 12.96
C GLU A 92 -23.53 -3.25 11.74
N LEU A 93 -22.73 -2.71 10.79
CA LEU A 93 -23.20 -1.93 9.65
C LEU A 93 -23.14 -2.71 8.33
N GLY A 94 -22.56 -3.91 8.35
CA GLY A 94 -22.27 -4.73 7.19
C GLY A 94 -21.03 -4.23 6.44
N GLU A 95 -20.43 -5.11 5.68
CA GLU A 95 -19.29 -4.77 4.83
C GLU A 95 -19.72 -3.78 3.74
N ARG A 96 -18.91 -2.76 3.52
CA ARG A 96 -19.16 -1.72 2.51
C ARG A 96 -17.89 -1.38 1.77
N TYR A 97 -18.04 -1.12 0.49
CA TYR A 97 -16.98 -0.68 -0.41
C TYR A 97 -17.48 0.45 -1.31
N ARG A 98 -16.67 1.48 -1.55
CA ARG A 98 -16.97 2.59 -2.48
C ARG A 98 -15.71 3.12 -3.12
N VAL A 99 -15.78 3.43 -4.41
CA VAL A 99 -14.81 4.27 -5.10
C VAL A 99 -15.09 5.71 -4.76
N LEU A 100 -14.06 6.46 -4.36
CA LEU A 100 -14.17 7.87 -3.95
C LEU A 100 -13.53 8.83 -4.95
N THR A 101 -12.54 8.36 -5.71
CA THR A 101 -11.74 9.21 -6.60
C THR A 101 -11.41 8.43 -7.86
N SER A 102 -11.67 9.00 -9.01
CA SER A 102 -11.25 8.43 -10.30
C SER A 102 -9.75 8.63 -10.56
N PRO A 103 -9.12 7.83 -11.44
CA PRO A 103 -7.75 8.06 -11.89
C PRO A 103 -7.50 9.46 -12.46
N SER A 104 -8.46 10.01 -13.18
CA SER A 104 -8.37 11.37 -13.74
C SER A 104 -8.38 12.45 -12.66
N GLU A 105 -9.22 12.30 -11.64
CA GLU A 105 -9.24 13.20 -10.48
C GLU A 105 -7.97 13.07 -9.64
N ALA A 106 -7.46 11.85 -9.44
CA ALA A 106 -6.19 11.60 -8.76
C ALA A 106 -5.03 12.30 -9.48
N LEU A 107 -4.99 12.22 -10.82
CA LEU A 107 -4.00 12.92 -11.64
C LEU A 107 -4.11 14.45 -11.45
N ALA A 108 -5.32 15.01 -11.45
CA ALA A 108 -5.54 16.44 -11.22
C ALA A 108 -5.12 16.90 -9.82
N LEU A 109 -5.15 16.01 -8.82
CA LEU A 109 -4.64 16.27 -7.47
C LEU A 109 -3.11 16.15 -7.38
N GLY A 110 -2.42 15.72 -8.44
CA GLY A 110 -0.97 15.56 -8.46
C GLY A 110 -0.48 14.18 -8.00
N ALA A 111 -1.36 13.18 -7.89
CA ALA A 111 -0.95 11.83 -7.57
C ALA A 111 -0.09 11.22 -8.70
N GLY A 112 0.95 10.49 -8.32
CA GLY A 112 1.79 9.72 -9.24
C GLY A 112 1.31 8.28 -9.43
N ALA A 113 0.50 7.76 -8.51
CA ALA A 113 -0.14 6.45 -8.58
C ALA A 113 -1.45 6.44 -7.76
N ILE A 114 -2.32 5.48 -8.00
CA ILE A 114 -3.50 5.20 -7.18
C ILE A 114 -3.38 3.83 -6.52
N CYS A 115 -4.04 3.66 -5.37
CA CYS A 115 -4.16 2.39 -4.66
C CYS A 115 -5.63 2.08 -4.38
N MET A 116 -6.05 0.83 -4.65
CA MET A 116 -7.41 0.35 -4.41
C MET A 116 -7.41 -1.00 -3.71
N TYR A 117 -8.43 -1.27 -2.93
CA TYR A 117 -8.63 -2.58 -2.30
C TYR A 117 -9.23 -3.59 -3.29
N LEU A 118 -8.83 -4.85 -3.16
CA LEU A 118 -9.57 -6.02 -3.65
C LEU A 118 -9.77 -6.97 -2.48
N ILE A 119 -11.02 -7.04 -1.97
CA ILE A 119 -11.37 -7.71 -0.71
C ILE A 119 -12.02 -9.06 -1.02
N LEU A 120 -11.28 -10.16 -0.79
CA LEU A 120 -11.78 -11.51 -1.03
C LEU A 120 -12.73 -11.98 0.08
N ASN A 121 -13.75 -12.75 -0.31
CA ASN A 121 -14.71 -13.41 0.56
C ASN A 121 -15.46 -12.46 1.53
N PRO A 122 -16.04 -11.33 1.09
CA PRO A 122 -17.00 -10.63 1.92
C PRO A 122 -18.26 -11.50 2.15
N THR A 123 -19.09 -11.14 3.11
CA THR A 123 -20.36 -11.82 3.37
C THR A 123 -21.33 -11.67 2.22
N ASP A 124 -21.33 -10.51 1.56
CA ASP A 124 -22.13 -10.22 0.37
C ASP A 124 -21.32 -10.46 -0.92
N GLY A 125 -21.75 -11.46 -1.71
CA GLY A 125 -21.13 -11.75 -3.00
C GLY A 125 -21.28 -10.60 -4.02
N GLN A 126 -22.31 -9.78 -3.92
CA GLN A 126 -22.48 -8.60 -4.78
C GLN A 126 -21.39 -7.56 -4.49
N MET A 127 -21.05 -7.35 -3.22
CA MET A 127 -19.95 -6.47 -2.85
C MET A 127 -18.63 -6.91 -3.52
N PHE A 128 -18.36 -8.20 -3.58
CA PHE A 128 -17.15 -8.70 -4.27
C PHE A 128 -17.20 -8.44 -5.77
N ALA A 129 -18.35 -8.71 -6.41
CA ALA A 129 -18.51 -8.46 -7.83
C ALA A 129 -18.36 -6.96 -8.18
N ASP A 130 -18.93 -6.09 -7.36
CA ASP A 130 -18.80 -4.62 -7.49
C ASP A 130 -17.35 -4.17 -7.31
N ASN A 131 -16.64 -4.75 -6.33
CA ASN A 131 -15.23 -4.44 -6.07
C ASN A 131 -14.33 -4.87 -7.24
N VAL A 132 -14.52 -6.08 -7.80
CA VAL A 132 -13.81 -6.53 -9.00
C VAL A 132 -14.08 -5.60 -10.18
N SER A 133 -15.35 -5.24 -10.41
CA SER A 133 -15.75 -4.31 -11.49
C SER A 133 -15.12 -2.93 -11.31
N ALA A 134 -15.05 -2.42 -10.08
CA ALA A 134 -14.43 -1.14 -9.77
C ALA A 134 -12.93 -1.14 -10.07
N VAL A 135 -12.20 -2.19 -9.67
CA VAL A 135 -10.77 -2.35 -9.96
C VAL A 135 -10.52 -2.42 -11.47
N ALA A 136 -11.30 -3.22 -12.21
CA ALA A 136 -11.17 -3.34 -13.66
C ALA A 136 -11.46 -2.01 -14.37
N THR A 137 -12.48 -1.27 -13.93
CA THR A 137 -12.82 0.05 -14.46
C THR A 137 -11.69 1.06 -14.20
N ALA A 138 -11.17 1.08 -12.97
CA ALA A 138 -10.06 1.95 -12.61
C ALA A 138 -8.78 1.61 -13.40
N ALA A 139 -8.47 0.33 -13.61
CA ALA A 139 -7.32 -0.09 -14.42
C ALA A 139 -7.43 0.41 -15.88
N HIS A 140 -8.63 0.32 -16.45
CA HIS A 140 -8.89 0.82 -17.81
C HIS A 140 -8.72 2.34 -17.90
N GLU A 141 -9.30 3.08 -16.96
CA GLU A 141 -9.21 4.55 -16.93
C GLU A 141 -7.78 5.02 -16.60
N ALA A 142 -7.10 4.36 -15.66
CA ALA A 142 -5.72 4.66 -15.26
C ALA A 142 -4.75 4.56 -16.45
N ARG A 143 -4.88 3.51 -17.29
CA ARG A 143 -4.09 3.40 -18.54
C ARG A 143 -4.29 4.55 -19.49
N ARG A 144 -5.51 5.06 -19.61
CA ARG A 144 -5.82 6.19 -20.52
C ARG A 144 -5.12 7.47 -20.10
N VAL A 145 -4.91 7.68 -18.79
CA VAL A 145 -4.23 8.86 -18.24
C VAL A 145 -2.78 8.58 -17.85
N GLY A 146 -2.28 7.36 -18.08
CA GLY A 146 -0.91 6.96 -17.77
C GLY A 146 -0.62 6.90 -16.26
N MET A 147 -1.62 6.53 -15.44
CA MET A 147 -1.55 6.42 -13.98
C MET A 147 -1.31 4.96 -13.57
N PRO A 148 -0.28 4.62 -12.77
CA PRO A 148 -0.13 3.30 -12.20
C PRO A 148 -1.25 2.98 -11.19
N LEU A 149 -1.76 1.74 -11.24
CA LEU A 149 -2.72 1.20 -10.29
C LEU A 149 -2.04 0.16 -9.40
N ILE A 150 -1.96 0.43 -8.10
CA ILE A 150 -1.61 -0.54 -7.08
C ILE A 150 -2.89 -1.17 -6.56
N VAL A 151 -3.00 -2.50 -6.60
CA VAL A 151 -4.15 -3.20 -6.00
C VAL A 151 -3.75 -3.88 -4.72
N GLU A 152 -4.45 -3.54 -3.64
CA GLU A 152 -4.28 -4.14 -2.33
C GLU A 152 -5.18 -5.37 -2.21
N GLY A 153 -4.63 -6.54 -2.54
CA GLY A 153 -5.30 -7.83 -2.43
C GLY A 153 -5.33 -8.32 -0.98
N THR A 154 -6.52 -8.41 -0.39
CA THR A 154 -6.68 -8.69 1.04
C THR A 154 -7.71 -9.77 1.34
N LEU A 155 -7.54 -10.43 2.48
CA LEU A 155 -8.51 -11.36 3.07
C LEU A 155 -9.32 -10.69 4.20
N TRP A 156 -9.68 -9.42 4.02
CA TRP A 156 -10.40 -8.65 5.04
C TRP A 156 -11.93 -8.81 4.97
N GLY A 157 -12.42 -9.63 4.06
CA GLY A 157 -13.82 -10.07 4.06
C GLY A 157 -14.13 -10.94 5.28
N LEU A 158 -15.30 -10.72 5.91
CA LEU A 158 -15.68 -11.38 7.17
C LEU A 158 -15.81 -12.91 7.08
N ARG A 159 -15.86 -13.47 5.87
CA ARG A 159 -15.88 -14.93 5.67
C ARG A 159 -14.50 -15.59 5.76
N ASN A 160 -13.43 -14.79 5.82
CA ASN A 160 -12.08 -15.34 6.01
C ASN A 160 -11.80 -15.52 7.50
N THR A 161 -11.33 -16.70 7.88
CA THR A 161 -10.92 -17.04 9.24
C THR A 161 -9.43 -16.79 9.46
N ASP A 162 -8.65 -16.83 8.40
CA ASP A 162 -7.22 -16.50 8.37
C ASP A 162 -6.95 -15.41 7.33
N ARG A 163 -6.39 -14.29 7.77
CA ARG A 163 -6.02 -13.16 6.89
C ARG A 163 -4.72 -13.39 6.13
N LYS A 164 -3.99 -14.43 6.47
CA LYS A 164 -2.69 -14.78 5.88
C LYS A 164 -2.71 -16.13 5.17
N ASP A 165 -3.88 -16.69 4.90
CA ASP A 165 -4.01 -17.91 4.09
C ASP A 165 -3.31 -17.70 2.73
N PRO A 166 -2.21 -18.43 2.44
CA PRO A 166 -1.38 -18.16 1.26
C PRO A 166 -2.10 -18.52 -0.05
N GLU A 167 -2.99 -19.53 -0.05
CA GLU A 167 -3.73 -19.92 -1.24
C GLU A 167 -4.77 -18.87 -1.61
N LEU A 168 -5.47 -18.33 -0.60
CA LEU A 168 -6.44 -17.27 -0.82
C LEU A 168 -5.78 -15.94 -1.18
N LEU A 169 -4.60 -15.63 -0.60
CA LEU A 169 -3.81 -14.46 -1.00
C LEU A 169 -3.28 -14.60 -2.44
N ALA A 170 -2.76 -15.77 -2.82
CA ALA A 170 -2.37 -16.04 -4.19
C ALA A 170 -3.55 -15.84 -5.16
N LYS A 171 -4.74 -16.35 -4.80
CA LYS A 171 -5.97 -16.18 -5.58
C LYS A 171 -6.37 -14.71 -5.76
N VAL A 172 -6.46 -13.93 -4.68
CA VAL A 172 -6.91 -12.53 -4.78
C VAL A 172 -5.91 -11.67 -5.54
N ASN A 173 -4.62 -11.89 -5.34
CA ASN A 173 -3.57 -11.17 -6.05
C ASN A 173 -3.53 -11.54 -7.55
N ARG A 174 -3.79 -12.81 -7.89
CA ARG A 174 -3.95 -13.22 -9.30
C ARG A 174 -5.16 -12.53 -9.94
N ILE A 175 -6.30 -12.44 -9.26
CA ILE A 175 -7.45 -11.69 -9.76
C ILE A 175 -7.06 -10.22 -9.99
N ALA A 176 -6.33 -9.59 -9.07
CA ALA A 176 -5.88 -8.21 -9.23
C ALA A 176 -5.00 -8.01 -10.49
N VAL A 177 -4.07 -8.93 -10.73
CA VAL A 177 -3.21 -8.92 -11.93
C VAL A 177 -4.05 -9.06 -13.20
N GLU A 178 -4.99 -10.01 -13.23
CA GLU A 178 -5.88 -10.22 -14.40
C GLU A 178 -6.80 -9.01 -14.66
N MET A 179 -7.15 -8.24 -13.63
CA MET A 179 -7.89 -6.98 -13.78
C MET A 179 -7.01 -5.81 -14.22
N GLY A 180 -5.70 -5.98 -14.21
CA GLY A 180 -4.75 -5.01 -14.77
C GLY A 180 -4.03 -4.14 -13.74
N ALA A 181 -3.77 -4.68 -12.55
CA ALA A 181 -2.88 -4.04 -11.57
C ALA A 181 -1.47 -3.87 -12.14
N ASP A 182 -0.86 -2.72 -11.92
CA ASP A 182 0.54 -2.43 -12.27
C ASP A 182 1.50 -2.76 -11.11
N ALA A 183 0.98 -2.85 -9.89
CA ALA A 183 1.67 -3.37 -8.70
C ALA A 183 0.67 -3.97 -7.71
N ILE A 184 1.14 -4.89 -6.88
CA ILE A 184 0.34 -5.55 -5.84
C ILE A 184 0.81 -5.07 -4.47
N LYS A 185 -0.15 -4.79 -3.58
CA LYS A 185 0.05 -4.66 -2.14
C LYS A 185 -0.66 -5.82 -1.45
N THR A 186 0.03 -6.58 -0.59
CA THR A 186 -0.58 -7.75 0.07
C THR A 186 0.07 -8.07 1.41
N GLU A 187 -0.54 -8.96 2.20
CA GLU A 187 0.03 -9.42 3.47
C GLU A 187 1.35 -10.20 3.22
N PHE A 188 2.32 -10.02 4.11
CA PHE A 188 3.43 -10.96 4.23
C PHE A 188 2.97 -12.19 5.02
N THR A 189 3.08 -13.36 4.44
CA THR A 189 2.78 -14.64 5.09
C THR A 189 3.97 -15.12 5.92
N ASP A 190 4.92 -15.75 5.25
CA ASP A 190 6.20 -16.24 5.77
C ASP A 190 7.21 -16.46 4.62
N ALA A 191 8.42 -16.91 4.95
CA ALA A 191 9.47 -17.11 3.97
C ALA A 191 9.23 -18.31 3.03
N GLU A 192 8.40 -19.27 3.43
CA GLU A 192 8.14 -20.50 2.66
C GLU A 192 7.03 -20.28 1.62
N THR A 193 5.96 -19.59 2.03
CA THR A 193 4.74 -19.45 1.21
C THR A 193 4.69 -18.17 0.37
N MET A 194 5.37 -17.10 0.81
CA MET A 194 5.39 -15.82 0.08
C MET A 194 5.95 -15.92 -1.35
N PRO A 195 7.02 -16.69 -1.65
CA PRO A 195 7.52 -16.84 -3.02
C PRO A 195 6.46 -17.32 -4.01
N ARG A 196 5.57 -18.23 -3.57
CA ARG A 196 4.46 -18.72 -4.40
C ARG A 196 3.43 -17.63 -4.70
N ILE A 197 3.11 -16.79 -3.72
CA ILE A 197 2.22 -15.64 -3.94
C ILE A 197 2.81 -14.70 -4.98
N ILE A 198 4.12 -14.41 -4.88
CA ILE A 198 4.84 -13.57 -5.83
C ILE A 198 4.82 -14.19 -7.23
N GLU A 199 5.08 -15.49 -7.34
CA GLU A 199 5.07 -16.21 -8.62
C GLU A 199 3.71 -16.11 -9.34
N THR A 200 2.60 -16.17 -8.59
CA THR A 200 1.26 -16.03 -9.19
C THR A 200 0.99 -14.64 -9.77
N CYS A 201 1.77 -13.63 -9.37
CA CYS A 201 1.68 -12.26 -9.89
C CYS A 201 2.50 -12.05 -11.18
N GLY A 202 3.35 -13.01 -11.58
CA GLY A 202 4.21 -12.90 -12.75
C GLY A 202 5.20 -11.75 -12.63
N ASP A 203 5.26 -10.89 -13.64
CA ASP A 203 6.17 -9.72 -13.66
C ASP A 203 5.64 -8.50 -12.90
N VAL A 204 4.41 -8.56 -12.35
CA VAL A 204 3.83 -7.47 -11.58
C VAL A 204 4.51 -7.39 -10.20
N PRO A 205 5.14 -6.27 -9.84
CA PRO A 205 5.85 -6.16 -8.57
C PRO A 205 4.92 -6.30 -7.36
N VAL A 206 5.34 -7.11 -6.40
CA VAL A 206 4.61 -7.33 -5.15
C VAL A 206 5.30 -6.59 -4.01
N LEU A 207 4.54 -5.75 -3.30
CA LEU A 207 4.94 -5.05 -2.11
C LEU A 207 4.13 -5.58 -0.91
N THR A 208 4.78 -5.81 0.22
CA THR A 208 4.06 -6.33 1.40
C THR A 208 3.61 -5.20 2.32
N LEU A 209 2.46 -5.39 2.96
CA LEU A 209 1.96 -4.47 3.97
C LEU A 209 2.47 -4.82 5.38
N GLY A 210 2.51 -3.82 6.28
CA GLY A 210 3.10 -3.96 7.61
C GLY A 210 2.14 -4.44 8.71
N GLY A 211 0.86 -4.62 8.40
CA GLY A 211 -0.14 -5.07 9.37
C GLY A 211 -0.43 -4.10 10.52
N ALA A 212 -0.90 -4.63 11.65
CA ALA A 212 -1.11 -3.87 12.89
C ALA A 212 0.23 -3.38 13.48
N LYS A 213 0.16 -2.39 14.40
CA LYS A 213 1.36 -1.98 15.16
C LYS A 213 1.89 -3.17 15.94
N GLY A 214 3.16 -3.47 15.75
CA GLY A 214 3.90 -4.53 16.41
C GLY A 214 5.10 -4.00 17.21
N ASP A 215 5.82 -4.92 17.83
CA ASP A 215 7.14 -4.68 18.38
C ASP A 215 8.13 -4.38 17.24
N ALA A 216 9.07 -3.45 17.46
CA ALA A 216 9.99 -2.97 16.41
C ALA A 216 10.83 -4.11 15.83
N ALA A 217 11.38 -5.00 16.66
CA ALA A 217 12.20 -6.11 16.19
C ALA A 217 11.40 -7.11 15.35
N ALA A 218 10.15 -7.38 15.74
CA ALA A 218 9.24 -8.24 14.96
C ALA A 218 8.87 -7.61 13.60
N VAL A 219 8.66 -6.30 13.58
CA VAL A 219 8.37 -5.54 12.35
C VAL A 219 9.56 -5.56 11.40
N GLU A 220 10.78 -5.33 11.91
CA GLU A 220 12.00 -5.38 11.12
C GLU A 220 12.28 -6.80 10.58
N ALA A 221 12.09 -7.83 11.40
CA ALA A 221 12.23 -9.22 10.98
C ALA A 221 11.22 -9.59 9.87
N ALA A 222 9.96 -9.15 9.99
CA ALA A 222 8.96 -9.34 8.94
C ALA A 222 9.32 -8.59 7.65
N ALA A 223 9.84 -7.37 7.75
CA ALA A 223 10.31 -6.59 6.62
C ALA A 223 11.48 -7.28 5.90
N GLN A 224 12.49 -7.75 6.66
CA GLN A 224 13.62 -8.51 6.13
C GLN A 224 13.17 -9.83 5.47
N GLY A 225 12.26 -10.55 6.13
CA GLY A 225 11.68 -11.79 5.59
C GLY A 225 10.94 -11.57 4.27
N ALA A 226 10.15 -10.51 4.16
CA ALA A 226 9.44 -10.17 2.94
C ALA A 226 10.40 -9.87 1.77
N ILE A 227 11.43 -9.06 2.01
CA ILE A 227 12.45 -8.74 1.01
C ILE A 227 13.26 -9.99 0.60
N ALA A 228 13.65 -10.82 1.57
CA ALA A 228 14.35 -12.07 1.32
C ALA A 228 13.50 -13.07 0.50
N ALA A 229 12.19 -13.09 0.71
CA ALA A 229 11.23 -13.89 -0.06
C ALA A 229 10.98 -13.37 -1.49
N GLY A 230 11.55 -12.23 -1.88
CA GLY A 230 11.49 -11.70 -3.24
C GLY A 230 10.50 -10.54 -3.44
N ALA A 231 9.89 -10.01 -2.37
CA ALA A 231 9.06 -8.81 -2.47
C ALA A 231 9.87 -7.64 -3.04
N LYS A 232 9.25 -6.86 -3.93
CA LYS A 232 9.84 -5.67 -4.56
C LYS A 232 9.69 -4.41 -3.71
N GLY A 233 9.20 -4.54 -2.48
CA GLY A 233 9.14 -3.42 -1.55
C GLY A 233 8.15 -3.65 -0.42
N LEU A 234 7.99 -2.58 0.36
CA LEU A 234 7.13 -2.55 1.54
C LEU A 234 6.18 -1.34 1.47
N ILE A 235 4.94 -1.53 1.93
CA ILE A 235 3.96 -0.45 2.11
C ILE A 235 3.48 -0.48 3.55
N PHE A 236 4.21 0.15 4.47
CA PHE A 236 3.96 0.10 5.90
C PHE A 236 3.32 1.41 6.39
N GLY A 237 2.37 1.30 7.32
CA GLY A 237 1.67 2.45 7.89
C GLY A 237 1.84 2.57 9.39
N ARG A 238 1.04 1.87 10.18
CA ARG A 238 1.01 1.95 11.65
C ARG A 238 2.37 1.72 12.33
N ASN A 239 3.22 0.91 11.71
CA ASN A 239 4.59 0.65 12.17
C ASN A 239 5.58 1.78 11.83
N VAL A 240 5.14 2.82 11.14
CA VAL A 240 5.87 4.06 10.90
C VAL A 240 5.27 5.21 11.71
N TRP A 241 4.05 5.62 11.37
CA TRP A 241 3.48 6.84 11.91
C TRP A 241 2.95 6.73 13.35
N ASN A 242 2.74 5.51 13.86
CA ASN A 242 2.32 5.27 15.25
C ASN A 242 3.53 4.83 16.12
N THR A 243 4.69 5.43 15.90
CA THR A 243 5.92 5.29 16.69
C THR A 243 6.31 6.61 17.32
N ASP A 244 7.21 6.58 18.28
CA ASP A 244 7.71 7.80 18.93
C ASP A 244 8.55 8.65 17.95
N ASP A 245 9.25 8.01 17.02
CA ASP A 245 10.04 8.65 15.99
C ASP A 245 9.70 8.11 14.58
N PRO A 246 8.72 8.71 13.89
CA PRO A 246 8.34 8.32 12.53
C PRO A 246 9.47 8.52 11.49
N VAL A 247 10.39 9.46 11.73
CA VAL A 247 11.54 9.70 10.84
C VAL A 247 12.50 8.51 10.90
N ALA A 248 12.90 8.11 12.12
CA ALA A 248 13.77 6.98 12.32
C ALA A 248 13.14 5.67 11.82
N ALA A 249 11.85 5.44 12.12
CA ALA A 249 11.13 4.25 11.64
C ALA A 249 11.10 4.17 10.10
N THR A 250 10.84 5.31 9.43
CA THR A 250 10.89 5.38 7.96
C THR A 250 12.26 5.02 7.43
N ARG A 251 13.32 5.62 7.99
CA ARG A 251 14.72 5.36 7.56
C ARG A 251 15.13 3.91 7.75
N THR A 252 14.80 3.31 8.90
CA THR A 252 15.11 1.91 9.19
C THR A 252 14.44 0.97 8.18
N LEU A 253 13.14 1.13 7.93
CA LEU A 253 12.41 0.28 7.00
C LEU A 253 12.83 0.51 5.54
N SER A 254 13.17 1.74 5.17
CA SER A 254 13.75 2.06 3.87
C SER A 254 15.12 1.36 3.69
N ALA A 255 16.00 1.44 4.71
CA ALA A 255 17.31 0.77 4.68
C ALA A 255 17.16 -0.76 4.54
N ILE A 256 16.22 -1.39 5.24
CA ILE A 256 15.90 -2.82 5.10
C ILE A 256 15.43 -3.11 3.67
N THR A 257 14.54 -2.28 3.13
CA THR A 257 13.99 -2.46 1.78
C THR A 257 15.09 -2.45 0.72
N HIS A 258 16.08 -1.56 0.84
CA HIS A 258 17.14 -1.40 -0.16
C HIS A 258 18.38 -2.26 0.11
N GLY A 259 18.43 -2.97 1.23
CA GLY A 259 19.58 -3.81 1.59
C GLY A 259 20.78 -3.02 2.11
N SER A 260 20.57 -1.79 2.62
CA SER A 260 21.61 -0.91 3.17
C SER A 260 21.96 -1.21 4.64
N VAL A 261 21.30 -2.18 5.27
CA VAL A 261 21.57 -2.60 6.65
C VAL A 261 22.67 -3.66 6.63
N GLY A 262 23.94 -3.23 6.71
CA GLY A 262 25.03 -4.20 6.86
C GLY A 262 26.41 -3.80 6.37
N ASN A 263 26.75 -2.51 6.24
CA ASN A 263 28.17 -2.09 6.13
C ASN A 263 28.52 -1.07 7.23
N GLY A 264 28.23 -1.44 8.46
CA GLY A 264 28.81 -0.85 9.65
C GLY A 264 29.96 -1.75 10.10
N ASP A 265 31.19 -1.21 10.03
CA ASP A 265 32.45 -1.70 10.59
C ASP A 265 33.10 -2.97 9.93
N GLN A 266 33.94 -2.70 8.92
CA GLN A 266 35.28 -3.29 8.88
C GLN A 266 36.34 -2.19 8.74
#